data_f74d5cef984645d53881391660aac12f
#
_entry.id   f74d5cef984645d53881391660aac12f
#
_cell.length_a   1.000
_cell.length_b   1.000
_cell.length_c   1.000
_cell.angle_alpha   90.00
_cell.angle_beta   90.00
_cell.angle_gamma   90.00
#
_symmetry.space_group_name_H-M   'P 1'
#
loop_
_entity.id
_entity.type
_entity.pdbx_description
1 polymer ?
#
loop_
_entity_poly.entity_id
_entity_poly.type
_entity_poly.pdbx_seq_one_letter_code
_entity_poly.pdbx_strand_id
1 'polypeptide(L)'
;AASDVYKRQGVVAFELSTGDIHIFESRAVTFATGGFGRIFKVSSNAHSLTGDGPGILYQKGIPLEDMEFYQFHPTGIYRLGILLSEAARGEGGILRNKDGERFMERYAPSIKDLAPRDMVSRAIATEISQGNGAGPDSDYVYLDLTHLGAETIKKKLPDITDFVRTYVKIEPINEPIPVQPTA
;
A
#
# COMPACT_ATOMS: atom_id res chain seq x y z
N ALA A 1 24.94 -22.73 4.33
CA ALA A 1 23.79 -23.60 4.05
C ALA A 1 23.85 -24.23 2.64
N ALA A 2 24.88 -23.95 1.84
CA ALA A 2 25.12 -24.62 0.55
C ALA A 2 25.56 -26.10 0.67
N SER A 3 25.69 -26.59 1.88
CA SER A 3 26.26 -27.93 2.13
C SER A 3 25.29 -29.08 1.88
N ASP A 4 24.01 -28.83 1.63
CA ASP A 4 22.99 -29.86 1.55
C ASP A 4 22.38 -30.07 0.17
N VAL A 5 23.16 -29.83 -0.89
CA VAL A 5 22.77 -30.13 -2.29
C VAL A 5 22.36 -31.61 -2.47
N TYR A 6 22.73 -32.47 -1.54
CA TYR A 6 22.44 -33.91 -1.55
C TYR A 6 21.25 -34.34 -0.69
N LYS A 7 20.62 -33.40 0.07
CA LYS A 7 19.44 -33.77 0.83
C LYS A 7 18.21 -33.69 -0.07
N ARG A 8 17.36 -34.69 0.06
CA ARG A 8 16.06 -34.68 -0.59
C ARG A 8 15.27 -33.45 -0.10
N GLN A 9 14.75 -32.72 -1.04
CA GLN A 9 13.91 -31.56 -0.80
C GLN A 9 12.49 -31.87 -1.24
N GLY A 10 11.55 -31.09 -0.78
CA GLY A 10 10.17 -31.28 -1.17
C GLY A 10 9.24 -30.34 -0.42
N VAL A 11 7.97 -30.53 -0.65
CA VAL A 11 6.90 -29.81 0.01
C VAL A 11 5.99 -30.81 0.69
N VAL A 12 5.61 -30.52 1.93
CA VAL A 12 4.55 -31.23 2.64
C VAL A 12 3.29 -30.37 2.54
N ALA A 13 2.24 -30.94 2.00
CA ALA A 13 0.94 -30.27 1.86
C ALA A 13 -0.13 -31.01 2.69
N PHE A 14 -1.04 -30.24 3.26
CA PHE A 14 -2.20 -30.73 3.98
C PHE A 14 -3.45 -30.45 3.12
N GLU A 15 -4.18 -31.50 2.77
CA GLU A 15 -5.42 -31.37 2.02
C GLU A 15 -6.57 -31.02 2.96
N LEU A 16 -7.11 -29.82 2.83
CA LEU A 16 -8.13 -29.31 3.73
C LEU A 16 -9.47 -30.06 3.66
N SER A 17 -9.79 -30.67 2.51
CA SER A 17 -11.04 -31.37 2.28
C SER A 17 -11.10 -32.76 2.92
N THR A 18 -9.95 -33.44 2.96
CA THR A 18 -9.85 -34.84 3.44
C THR A 18 -9.10 -34.98 4.74
N GLY A 19 -8.21 -34.04 5.05
CA GLY A 19 -7.27 -34.12 6.18
C GLY A 19 -6.01 -34.89 5.87
N ASP A 20 -5.78 -35.30 4.63
CA ASP A 20 -4.64 -36.09 4.24
C ASP A 20 -3.36 -35.25 4.13
N ILE A 21 -2.23 -35.89 4.40
CA ILE A 21 -0.89 -35.29 4.24
C ILE A 21 -0.24 -35.85 3.00
N HIS A 22 0.14 -34.93 2.09
CA HIS A 22 0.85 -35.25 0.85
C HIS A 22 2.29 -34.80 0.92
N ILE A 23 3.22 -35.63 0.48
CA ILE A 23 4.64 -35.32 0.41
C ILE A 23 5.08 -35.30 -1.05
N PHE A 24 5.51 -34.14 -1.52
CA PHE A 24 6.03 -33.93 -2.86
C PHE A 24 7.56 -33.85 -2.82
N GLU A 25 8.22 -34.91 -3.16
CA GLU A 25 9.72 -34.95 -3.25
C GLU A 25 10.19 -34.27 -4.54
N SER A 26 11.22 -33.41 -4.43
CA SER A 26 11.79 -32.71 -5.58
C SER A 26 13.29 -32.46 -5.38
N ARG A 27 13.99 -32.15 -6.47
CA ARG A 27 15.40 -31.76 -6.42
C ARG A 27 15.60 -30.29 -6.08
N ALA A 28 14.59 -29.48 -6.32
CA ALA A 28 14.60 -28.07 -6.04
C ALA A 28 13.17 -27.60 -5.67
N VAL A 29 13.08 -26.65 -4.77
CA VAL A 29 11.84 -25.99 -4.39
C VAL A 29 11.99 -24.49 -4.63
N THR A 30 11.09 -23.93 -5.42
CA THR A 30 11.01 -22.48 -5.64
C THR A 30 9.98 -21.88 -4.70
N PHE A 31 10.41 -20.94 -3.86
CA PHE A 31 9.52 -20.14 -3.05
C PHE A 31 8.98 -18.97 -3.87
N ALA A 32 7.68 -18.98 -4.11
CA ALA A 32 6.95 -17.93 -4.83
C ALA A 32 5.70 -17.54 -4.03
N THR A 33 5.87 -17.31 -2.73
CA THR A 33 4.78 -17.11 -1.75
C THR A 33 4.19 -15.70 -1.75
N GLY A 34 4.61 -14.86 -2.70
CA GLY A 34 4.16 -13.47 -2.80
C GLY A 34 4.80 -12.55 -1.76
N GLY A 35 4.17 -11.40 -1.57
CA GLY A 35 4.66 -10.37 -0.68
C GLY A 35 4.34 -10.59 0.80
N PHE A 36 4.64 -9.57 1.59
CA PHE A 36 4.45 -9.59 3.06
C PHE A 36 3.75 -8.34 3.60
N GLY A 37 2.93 -7.69 2.78
CA GLY A 37 2.28 -6.41 3.13
C GLY A 37 1.39 -6.45 4.37
N ARG A 38 0.93 -7.63 4.79
CA ARG A 38 0.10 -7.79 6.01
C ARG A 38 0.86 -7.65 7.32
N ILE A 39 2.17 -7.50 7.31
CA ILE A 39 2.92 -7.10 8.51
C ILE A 39 2.70 -5.62 8.87
N PHE A 40 2.23 -4.80 7.91
CA PHE A 40 1.96 -3.39 8.13
C PHE A 40 0.51 -3.18 8.60
N LYS A 41 0.31 -2.18 9.48
CA LYS A 41 -1.00 -1.85 10.07
C LYS A 41 -2.05 -1.52 9.01
N VAL A 42 -1.66 -0.76 7.99
CA VAL A 42 -2.51 -0.37 6.87
C VAL A 42 -2.04 -1.07 5.61
N SER A 43 -2.87 -1.93 5.07
CA SER A 43 -2.50 -2.76 3.92
C SER A 43 -3.72 -3.13 3.09
N SER A 44 -3.58 -3.02 1.77
CA SER A 44 -4.53 -3.52 0.77
C SER A 44 -4.25 -4.95 0.33
N ASN A 45 -3.17 -5.55 0.81
CA ASN A 45 -2.75 -6.90 0.45
C ASN A 45 -3.74 -7.96 0.94
N ALA A 46 -3.78 -9.10 0.25
CA ALA A 46 -4.55 -10.25 0.67
C ALA A 46 -4.14 -10.71 2.08
N HIS A 47 -5.09 -11.21 2.84
CA HIS A 47 -4.86 -11.66 4.23
C HIS A 47 -3.80 -12.76 4.37
N SER A 48 -3.55 -13.52 3.30
CA SER A 48 -2.53 -14.56 3.24
C SER A 48 -1.10 -14.05 3.07
N LEU A 49 -0.89 -12.75 2.79
CA LEU A 49 0.44 -12.18 2.57
C LEU A 49 1.07 -11.71 3.90
N THR A 50 1.23 -12.65 4.81
CA THR A 50 1.69 -12.44 6.19
C THR A 50 3.20 -12.43 6.36
N GLY A 51 3.96 -12.80 5.31
CA GLY A 51 5.41 -12.90 5.38
C GLY A 51 5.93 -14.25 5.90
N ASP A 52 5.06 -15.26 6.03
CA ASP A 52 5.46 -16.59 6.50
C ASP A 52 6.51 -17.23 5.59
N GLY A 53 6.38 -17.08 4.26
CA GLY A 53 7.34 -17.60 3.29
C GLY A 53 8.76 -17.10 3.54
N PRO A 54 9.04 -15.80 3.44
CA PRO A 54 10.37 -15.25 3.76
C PRO A 54 10.76 -15.50 5.22
N GLY A 55 9.82 -15.48 6.18
CA GLY A 55 10.10 -15.78 7.58
C GLY A 55 10.66 -17.19 7.79
N ILE A 56 10.06 -18.21 7.17
CA ILE A 56 10.53 -19.61 7.23
C ILE A 56 11.93 -19.74 6.62
N LEU A 57 12.16 -19.08 5.48
CA LEU A 57 13.49 -19.12 4.83
C LEU A 57 14.55 -18.49 5.72
N TYR A 58 14.27 -17.33 6.31
CA TYR A 58 15.17 -16.66 7.23
C TYR A 58 15.51 -17.52 8.46
N GLN A 59 14.50 -18.14 9.07
CA GLN A 59 14.70 -19.07 10.18
C GLN A 59 15.56 -20.30 9.82
N LYS A 60 15.60 -20.67 8.56
CA LYS A 60 16.46 -21.74 8.02
C LYS A 60 17.86 -21.27 7.63
N GLY A 61 18.21 -20.03 7.93
CA GLY A 61 19.53 -19.46 7.65
C GLY A 61 19.72 -19.01 6.19
N ILE A 62 18.65 -18.89 5.42
CA ILE A 62 18.72 -18.31 4.08
C ILE A 62 18.68 -16.78 4.21
N PRO A 63 19.70 -16.07 3.68
CA PRO A 63 19.73 -14.61 3.77
C PRO A 63 18.60 -14.00 2.94
N LEU A 64 18.03 -12.93 3.47
CA LEU A 64 17.09 -12.05 2.77
C LEU A 64 17.82 -10.79 2.34
N GLU A 65 17.46 -10.23 1.22
CA GLU A 65 18.08 -9.05 0.63
C GLU A 65 17.03 -7.98 0.35
N ASP A 66 17.41 -6.70 0.49
CA ASP A 66 16.61 -5.53 0.12
C ASP A 66 15.24 -5.42 0.82
N MET A 67 15.13 -5.96 2.03
CA MET A 67 13.86 -6.01 2.77
C MET A 67 13.33 -4.62 3.15
N GLU A 68 14.21 -3.60 3.19
CA GLU A 68 13.86 -2.19 3.43
C GLU A 68 13.20 -1.51 2.22
N PHE A 69 13.34 -2.07 1.03
CA PHE A 69 12.77 -1.48 -0.20
C PHE A 69 11.32 -1.91 -0.43
N TYR A 70 10.50 -1.78 0.61
CA TYR A 70 9.07 -2.01 0.49
C TYR A 70 8.37 -0.76 -0.03
N GLN A 71 7.63 -0.88 -1.16
CA GLN A 71 6.92 0.24 -1.74
C GLN A 71 5.53 0.41 -1.14
N PHE A 72 5.29 1.56 -0.50
CA PHE A 72 3.95 1.97 -0.08
C PHE A 72 3.24 2.75 -1.19
N HIS A 73 1.95 2.49 -1.37
CA HIS A 73 1.11 3.35 -2.18
C HIS A 73 0.72 4.58 -1.35
N PRO A 74 0.95 5.82 -1.84
CA PRO A 74 0.76 7.02 -1.03
C PRO A 74 -0.70 7.32 -0.69
N THR A 75 -1.63 6.96 -1.57
CA THR A 75 -3.05 7.36 -1.48
C THR A 75 -3.96 6.16 -1.26
N GLY A 76 -3.77 5.44 -0.16
CA GLY A 76 -4.78 4.52 0.37
C GLY A 76 -5.86 5.30 1.13
N ILE A 77 -7.12 4.90 1.00
CA ILE A 77 -8.21 5.50 1.77
C ILE A 77 -7.97 5.25 3.27
N TYR A 78 -8.07 6.32 4.05
CA TYR A 78 -7.87 6.27 5.49
C TYR A 78 -8.67 5.14 6.15
N ARG A 79 -8.03 4.36 7.02
CA ARG A 79 -8.53 3.17 7.73
C ARG A 79 -8.86 1.97 6.84
N LEU A 80 -9.31 2.15 5.62
CA LEU A 80 -9.68 1.06 4.72
C LEU A 80 -8.45 0.45 4.02
N GLY A 81 -7.41 1.25 3.81
CA GLY A 81 -6.20 0.84 3.07
C GLY A 81 -6.42 0.60 1.58
N ILE A 82 -7.64 0.77 1.07
CA ILE A 82 -7.97 0.54 -0.34
C ILE A 82 -7.33 1.64 -1.18
N LEU A 83 -6.66 1.24 -2.26
CA LEU A 83 -5.89 2.14 -3.11
C LEU A 83 -6.80 3.03 -3.95
N LEU A 84 -6.58 4.34 -3.88
CA LEU A 84 -7.04 5.26 -4.91
C LEU A 84 -6.03 5.29 -6.04
N SER A 85 -6.52 5.13 -7.27
CA SER A 85 -5.69 5.15 -8.47
C SER A 85 -4.81 6.40 -8.52
N GLU A 86 -3.59 6.22 -8.99
CA GLU A 86 -2.65 7.32 -9.25
C GLU A 86 -3.20 8.35 -10.25
N ALA A 87 -4.19 7.95 -11.04
CA ALA A 87 -4.93 8.84 -11.93
C ALA A 87 -5.52 10.06 -11.20
N ALA A 88 -5.92 9.94 -9.93
CA ALA A 88 -6.42 11.07 -9.14
C ALA A 88 -5.39 12.21 -9.06
N ARG A 89 -4.13 11.88 -8.79
CA ARG A 89 -3.03 12.87 -8.77
C ARG A 89 -2.64 13.30 -10.19
N GLY A 90 -2.67 12.36 -11.15
CA GLY A 90 -2.41 12.62 -12.56
C GLY A 90 -3.37 13.63 -13.18
N GLU A 91 -4.65 13.62 -12.79
CA GLU A 91 -5.66 14.56 -13.24
C GLU A 91 -5.63 15.89 -12.45
N GLY A 92 -4.67 16.06 -11.53
CA GLY A 92 -4.44 17.30 -10.82
C GLY A 92 -4.84 17.29 -9.35
N GLY A 93 -5.11 16.13 -8.76
CA GLY A 93 -5.38 16.02 -7.32
C GLY A 93 -4.23 16.54 -6.47
N ILE A 94 -4.53 17.29 -5.43
CA ILE A 94 -3.59 17.98 -4.55
C ILE A 94 -3.59 17.32 -3.18
N LEU A 95 -2.40 17.02 -2.66
CA LEU A 95 -2.23 16.55 -1.29
C LEU A 95 -2.12 17.73 -0.33
N ARG A 96 -3.00 17.74 0.70
CA ARG A 96 -3.05 18.81 1.70
C ARG A 96 -2.92 18.25 3.11
N ASN A 97 -2.20 18.96 3.95
CA ASN A 97 -2.15 18.69 5.39
C ASN A 97 -3.40 19.26 6.12
N LYS A 98 -3.43 19.16 7.46
CA LYS A 98 -4.54 19.65 8.28
C LYS A 98 -4.85 21.14 8.11
N ASP A 99 -3.84 21.93 7.79
CA ASP A 99 -3.95 23.38 7.62
C ASP A 99 -4.33 23.79 6.19
N GLY A 100 -4.58 22.80 5.31
CA GLY A 100 -4.91 23.00 3.91
C GLY A 100 -3.71 23.31 3.01
N GLU A 101 -2.49 23.26 3.53
CA GLU A 101 -1.28 23.52 2.77
C GLU A 101 -1.00 22.39 1.78
N ARG A 102 -0.62 22.74 0.56
CA ARG A 102 -0.09 21.80 -0.45
C ARG A 102 1.37 21.47 -0.14
N PHE A 103 1.59 20.58 0.83
CA PHE A 103 2.91 20.33 1.39
C PHE A 103 3.91 19.73 0.38
N MET A 104 3.46 19.08 -0.68
CA MET A 104 4.35 18.52 -1.71
C MET A 104 5.20 19.59 -2.42
N GLU A 105 4.83 20.86 -2.37
CA GLU A 105 5.66 21.95 -2.87
C GLU A 105 6.98 22.12 -2.12
N ARG A 106 7.03 21.71 -0.83
CA ARG A 106 8.26 21.71 -0.03
C ARG A 106 9.16 20.50 -0.32
N TYR A 107 8.56 19.35 -0.56
CA TYR A 107 9.30 18.09 -0.75
C TYR A 107 9.72 17.83 -2.20
N ALA A 108 8.96 18.30 -3.16
CA ALA A 108 9.21 18.11 -4.59
C ALA A 108 8.76 19.34 -5.39
N PRO A 109 9.47 20.48 -5.31
CA PRO A 109 9.02 21.77 -5.87
C PRO A 109 8.68 21.73 -7.36
N SER A 110 9.40 20.93 -8.14
CA SER A 110 9.25 20.86 -9.61
C SER A 110 8.08 20.00 -10.07
N ILE A 111 7.84 18.87 -9.42
CA ILE A 111 6.85 17.86 -9.83
C ILE A 111 5.70 17.70 -8.84
N LYS A 112 5.83 18.27 -7.65
CA LYS A 112 4.80 18.35 -6.60
C LYS A 112 4.13 16.99 -6.34
N ASP A 113 2.80 16.93 -6.43
CA ASP A 113 2.00 15.73 -6.17
C ASP A 113 2.22 14.59 -7.17
N LEU A 114 2.91 14.87 -8.30
CA LEU A 114 3.31 13.87 -9.31
C LEU A 114 4.66 13.22 -9.00
N ALA A 115 5.25 13.49 -7.84
CA ALA A 115 6.47 12.85 -7.41
C ALA A 115 6.32 11.31 -7.30
N PRO A 116 7.43 10.54 -7.40
CA PRO A 116 7.42 9.09 -7.23
C PRO A 116 6.76 8.66 -5.92
N ARG A 117 6.17 7.46 -5.91
CA ARG A 117 5.38 6.93 -4.79
C ARG A 117 6.13 6.95 -3.46
N ASP A 118 7.40 6.56 -3.47
CA ASP A 118 8.24 6.54 -2.27
C ASP A 118 8.46 7.94 -1.69
N MET A 119 8.66 8.92 -2.55
CA MET A 119 8.84 10.32 -2.14
C MET A 119 7.55 10.88 -1.55
N VAL A 120 6.40 10.63 -2.19
CA VAL A 120 5.10 11.07 -1.69
C VAL A 120 4.75 10.39 -0.38
N SER A 121 4.95 9.08 -0.28
CA SER A 121 4.66 8.31 0.95
C SER A 121 5.51 8.80 2.13
N ARG A 122 6.80 9.07 1.90
CA ARG A 122 7.69 9.64 2.93
C ARG A 122 7.30 11.06 3.32
N ALA A 123 6.90 11.88 2.36
CA ALA A 123 6.42 13.23 2.65
C ALA A 123 5.16 13.21 3.53
N ILE A 124 4.19 12.35 3.21
CA ILE A 124 2.98 12.16 4.04
C ILE A 124 3.36 11.67 5.45
N ALA A 125 4.22 10.66 5.55
CA ALA A 125 4.67 10.15 6.85
C ALA A 125 5.38 11.23 7.68
N THR A 126 6.16 12.10 7.03
CA THR A 126 6.83 13.23 7.68
C THR A 126 5.82 14.26 8.18
N GLU A 127 4.83 14.66 7.37
CA GLU A 127 3.76 15.58 7.80
C GLU A 127 3.02 15.02 9.02
N ILE A 128 2.64 13.75 8.98
CA ILE A 128 1.98 13.06 10.10
C ILE A 128 2.86 13.08 11.36
N SER A 129 4.13 12.72 11.23
CA SER A 129 5.07 12.65 12.37
C SER A 129 5.37 14.01 13.00
N GLN A 130 5.28 15.08 12.21
CA GLN A 130 5.43 16.46 12.67
C GLN A 130 4.16 17.07 13.26
N GLY A 131 3.06 16.30 13.31
CA GLY A 131 1.77 16.75 13.82
C GLY A 131 0.96 17.59 12.85
N ASN A 132 1.33 17.58 11.54
CA ASN A 132 0.58 18.25 10.47
C ASN A 132 -0.47 17.34 9.82
N GLY A 133 -0.61 16.11 10.29
CA GLY A 133 -1.67 15.20 9.89
C GLY A 133 -3.05 15.72 10.30
N ALA A 134 -4.07 15.29 9.56
CA ALA A 134 -5.47 15.66 9.79
C ALA A 134 -6.18 14.64 10.69
N GLY A 135 -7.35 15.05 11.19
CA GLY A 135 -8.20 14.24 12.05
C GLY A 135 -7.79 14.20 13.52
N PRO A 136 -8.57 13.51 14.35
CA PRO A 136 -8.35 13.48 15.80
C PRO A 136 -7.03 12.81 16.19
N ASP A 137 -6.59 11.82 15.42
CA ASP A 137 -5.35 11.07 15.66
C ASP A 137 -4.16 11.66 14.88
N SER A 138 -4.37 12.69 14.06
CA SER A 138 -3.36 13.33 13.20
C SER A 138 -2.61 12.34 12.29
N ASP A 139 -3.28 11.30 11.80
CA ASP A 139 -2.67 10.13 11.17
C ASP A 139 -3.02 9.95 9.67
N TYR A 140 -3.60 10.99 9.04
CA TYR A 140 -3.87 11.01 7.61
C TYR A 140 -3.67 12.42 7.01
N VAL A 141 -3.72 12.53 5.69
CA VAL A 141 -3.73 13.79 4.93
C VAL A 141 -4.93 13.80 3.99
N TYR A 142 -5.19 14.90 3.33
CA TYR A 142 -6.27 15.02 2.36
C TYR A 142 -5.76 14.92 0.93
N LEU A 143 -6.50 14.18 0.09
CA LEU A 143 -6.43 14.26 -1.36
C LEU A 143 -7.60 15.15 -1.83
N ASP A 144 -7.27 16.36 -2.25
CA ASP A 144 -8.23 17.37 -2.69
C ASP A 144 -8.43 17.33 -4.22
N LEU A 145 -9.65 17.04 -4.64
CA LEU A 145 -10.09 17.05 -6.04
C LEU A 145 -11.08 18.18 -6.33
N THR A 146 -11.53 18.92 -5.32
CA THR A 146 -12.65 19.87 -5.41
C THR A 146 -12.45 20.97 -6.45
N HIS A 147 -11.19 21.39 -6.65
CA HIS A 147 -10.80 22.41 -7.62
C HIS A 147 -10.89 21.97 -9.09
N LEU A 148 -10.99 20.64 -9.37
CA LEU A 148 -11.09 20.12 -10.73
C LEU A 148 -12.46 20.34 -11.39
N GLY A 149 -13.47 20.57 -10.57
CA GLY A 149 -14.87 20.75 -11.00
C GLY A 149 -15.60 19.45 -11.32
N ALA A 150 -16.91 19.49 -11.18
CA ALA A 150 -17.78 18.31 -11.28
C ALA A 150 -17.70 17.58 -12.63
N GLU A 151 -17.57 18.29 -13.73
CA GLU A 151 -17.49 17.68 -15.06
C GLU A 151 -16.22 16.85 -15.25
N THR A 152 -15.07 17.41 -14.83
CA THR A 152 -13.78 16.72 -14.91
C THR A 152 -13.78 15.47 -14.06
N ILE A 153 -14.23 15.57 -12.81
CA ILE A 153 -14.27 14.45 -11.87
C ILE A 153 -15.16 13.33 -12.40
N LYS A 154 -16.38 13.64 -12.84
CA LYS A 154 -17.33 12.66 -13.39
C LYS A 154 -16.82 11.98 -14.66
N LYS A 155 -16.14 12.73 -15.53
CA LYS A 155 -15.65 12.22 -16.81
C LYS A 155 -14.37 11.41 -16.69
N LYS A 156 -13.41 11.86 -15.86
CA LYS A 156 -12.06 11.30 -15.81
C LYS A 156 -11.81 10.38 -14.61
N LEU A 157 -12.57 10.54 -13.53
CA LEU A 157 -12.41 9.80 -12.29
C LEU A 157 -13.72 9.14 -11.82
N PRO A 158 -14.53 8.52 -12.72
CA PRO A 158 -15.83 7.95 -12.35
C PRO A 158 -15.68 6.87 -11.29
N ASP A 159 -14.75 5.92 -11.48
CA ASP A 159 -14.54 4.78 -10.57
C ASP A 159 -14.13 5.25 -9.18
N ILE A 160 -13.25 6.24 -9.08
CA ILE A 160 -12.81 6.83 -7.81
C ILE A 160 -14.00 7.50 -7.11
N THR A 161 -14.81 8.24 -7.86
CA THR A 161 -15.98 8.95 -7.34
C THR A 161 -17.00 7.98 -6.77
N ASP A 162 -17.36 6.96 -7.52
CA ASP A 162 -18.35 5.97 -7.11
C ASP A 162 -17.84 5.14 -5.92
N PHE A 163 -16.56 4.82 -5.93
CA PHE A 163 -15.91 4.10 -4.85
C PHE A 163 -15.91 4.91 -3.54
N VAL A 164 -15.47 6.16 -3.57
CA VAL A 164 -15.39 7.02 -2.40
C VAL A 164 -16.78 7.31 -1.84
N ARG A 165 -17.77 7.55 -2.69
CA ARG A 165 -19.18 7.69 -2.28
C ARG A 165 -19.70 6.44 -1.58
N THR A 166 -19.40 5.27 -2.12
CA THR A 166 -19.91 3.99 -1.60
C THR A 166 -19.32 3.64 -0.25
N TYR A 167 -18.01 3.71 -0.13
CA TYR A 167 -17.27 3.18 1.03
C TYR A 167 -16.92 4.24 2.08
N VAL A 168 -16.70 5.47 1.68
CA VAL A 168 -16.28 6.56 2.59
C VAL A 168 -17.43 7.52 2.90
N LYS A 169 -18.48 7.52 2.06
CA LYS A 169 -19.65 8.43 2.16
C LYS A 169 -19.26 9.90 1.96
N ILE A 170 -18.22 10.15 1.21
CA ILE A 170 -17.71 11.47 0.84
C ILE A 170 -18.08 11.77 -0.62
N GLU A 171 -18.44 13.02 -0.91
CA GLU A 171 -18.64 13.52 -2.26
C GLU A 171 -17.37 14.27 -2.72
N PRO A 172 -16.48 13.64 -3.54
CA PRO A 172 -15.19 14.22 -3.89
C PRO A 172 -15.25 15.55 -4.65
N ILE A 173 -16.43 15.91 -5.16
CA ILE A 173 -16.66 17.20 -5.81
C ILE A 173 -16.70 18.34 -4.78
N ASN A 174 -17.14 18.03 -3.55
CA ASN A 174 -17.45 19.04 -2.54
C ASN A 174 -16.43 19.03 -1.38
N GLU A 175 -15.79 17.89 -1.13
CA GLU A 175 -14.91 17.73 0.03
C GLU A 175 -13.72 16.81 -0.28
N PRO A 176 -12.57 17.03 0.36
CA PRO A 176 -11.38 16.25 0.11
C PRO A 176 -11.46 14.85 0.73
N ILE A 177 -10.72 13.91 0.15
CA ILE A 177 -10.70 12.50 0.54
C ILE A 177 -9.58 12.28 1.56
N PRO A 178 -9.85 11.69 2.75
CA PRO A 178 -8.79 11.33 3.70
C PRO A 178 -7.99 10.14 3.17
N VAL A 179 -6.65 10.30 3.10
CA VAL A 179 -5.73 9.31 2.57
C VAL A 179 -4.50 9.13 3.45
N GLN A 180 -3.91 7.94 3.42
CA GLN A 180 -2.67 7.61 4.12
C GLN A 180 -1.86 6.60 3.30
N PRO A 181 -0.53 6.50 3.52
CA PRO A 181 0.26 5.46 2.88
C PRO A 181 -0.22 4.07 3.29
N THR A 182 -0.28 3.17 2.31
CA THR A 182 -0.73 1.79 2.51
C THR A 182 0.20 0.79 1.81
N ALA A 183 0.38 -0.37 2.43
CA ALA A 183 1.15 -1.48 1.90
C ALA A 183 0.32 -2.36 0.95
#